data_027c4753ba41b4db4e91c0b6dbd8a3b5
#
_entry.id   027c4753ba41b4db4e91c0b6dbd8a3b5
#
_cell.length_a   1.000
_cell.length_b   1.000
_cell.length_c   1.000
_cell.angle_alpha   90.00
_cell.angle_beta   90.00
_cell.angle_gamma   90.00
#
_symmetry.space_group_name_H-M   'P 1'
#
loop_
_entity.id
_entity.type
_entity.pdbx_description
1 polymer ?
#
loop_
_entity_poly.entity_id
_entity_poly.type
_entity_poly.pdbx_seq_one_letter_code
_entity_poly.pdbx_strand_id
1 'polypeptide(L)'
;MSGASAGGTPRPTATYAEFTALDPWHAPLRALARDVALRALAVGRRIDDTSDWIRFPYYHHVFDDERTAFARQLDYLAGFGEFISIDDAVALLESGGAIDGRYFCISFDDGLKSCLTGALPILAERGIAAAFYVVTAMIGATLAPDDAAARRDFGFRGRRTSLEFLTWDDCRTMARKGMIIGSHCRAHVRLADLGAGTAMAELSESKAAIEREVGAECGHFCPPYGIPEKDFFLERDGTLARETGYRSLATGWRGAMRQGDDPFRLRRDHLIAGWGKHQLRYFLSLP
;
A
#
# COMPACT_ATOMS: atom_id res chain seq x y z
N MET A 1 49.29 1.82 4.72
CA MET A 1 48.40 2.58 5.62
C MET A 1 47.02 2.48 5.07
N SER A 2 46.25 1.53 5.60
CA SER A 2 44.87 1.28 5.18
C SER A 2 43.95 2.20 5.98
N GLY A 3 43.39 3.23 5.32
CA GLY A 3 42.39 4.09 5.92
C GLY A 3 41.09 3.33 6.04
N ALA A 4 40.78 2.80 7.22
CA ALA A 4 39.46 2.34 7.57
C ALA A 4 38.50 3.56 7.51
N SER A 5 37.70 3.63 6.50
CA SER A 5 36.54 4.53 6.41
C SER A 5 35.66 4.23 7.63
N ALA A 6 35.51 5.19 8.53
CA ALA A 6 34.53 5.15 9.60
C ALA A 6 33.14 5.12 8.96
N GLY A 7 32.59 3.92 8.77
CA GLY A 7 31.25 3.69 8.26
C GLY A 7 30.22 4.05 9.32
N GLY A 8 29.83 5.34 9.38
CA GLY A 8 28.67 5.74 10.15
C GLY A 8 27.41 5.03 9.59
N THR A 9 26.45 4.70 10.45
CA THR A 9 25.15 4.13 10.05
C THR A 9 24.54 5.03 8.99
N PRO A 10 24.12 4.50 7.82
CA PRO A 10 23.47 5.29 6.80
C PRO A 10 22.23 6.01 7.37
N ARG A 11 22.05 7.29 7.03
CA ARG A 11 20.86 8.00 7.43
C ARG A 11 19.61 7.45 6.72
N PRO A 12 18.41 7.60 7.30
CA PRO A 12 17.17 7.23 6.67
C PRO A 12 16.96 7.88 5.29
N THR A 13 16.29 7.16 4.39
CA THR A 13 15.80 7.68 3.12
C THR A 13 14.68 8.67 3.38
N ALA A 14 14.85 9.93 2.97
CA ALA A 14 13.89 11.00 3.18
C ALA A 14 13.13 11.40 1.90
N THR A 15 13.71 11.16 0.72
CA THR A 15 13.12 11.60 -0.55
C THR A 15 12.97 10.45 -1.55
N TYR A 16 11.99 10.56 -2.45
CA TYR A 16 11.82 9.62 -3.56
C TYR A 16 13.03 9.60 -4.48
N ALA A 17 13.68 10.75 -4.67
CA ALA A 17 14.92 10.85 -5.42
C ALA A 17 16.04 10.00 -4.80
N GLU A 18 16.15 9.96 -3.47
CA GLU A 18 17.10 9.08 -2.77
C GLU A 18 16.70 7.61 -2.86
N PHE A 19 15.40 7.31 -2.78
CA PHE A 19 14.88 5.95 -2.90
C PHE A 19 15.21 5.34 -4.27
N THR A 20 15.20 6.14 -5.35
CA THR A 20 15.45 5.73 -6.75
C THR A 20 16.86 6.07 -7.24
N ALA A 21 17.80 6.45 -6.37
CA ALA A 21 19.10 7.02 -6.75
C ALA A 21 20.00 6.12 -7.61
N LEU A 22 19.78 4.80 -7.62
CA LEU A 22 20.48 3.83 -8.47
C LEU A 22 19.71 3.44 -9.73
N ASP A 23 18.60 4.08 -10.01
CA ASP A 23 17.88 3.83 -11.26
C ASP A 23 18.78 4.15 -12.48
N PRO A 24 18.62 3.41 -13.59
CA PRO A 24 19.41 3.65 -14.78
C PRO A 24 19.32 5.10 -15.26
N TRP A 25 20.43 5.63 -15.81
CA TRP A 25 20.51 7.02 -16.28
C TRP A 25 19.38 7.45 -17.22
N HIS A 26 18.78 6.51 -17.95
CA HIS A 26 17.64 6.74 -18.85
C HIS A 26 16.28 6.70 -18.16
N ALA A 27 16.22 6.37 -16.86
CA ALA A 27 14.96 6.29 -16.11
C ALA A 27 14.18 7.63 -16.12
N PRO A 28 14.81 8.81 -15.95
CA PRO A 28 14.11 10.08 -16.04
C PRO A 28 13.49 10.34 -17.42
N LEU A 29 14.18 9.96 -18.52
CA LEU A 29 13.66 10.10 -19.87
C LEU A 29 12.45 9.20 -20.11
N ARG A 30 12.51 7.95 -19.62
CA ARG A 30 11.38 7.02 -19.69
C ARG A 30 10.20 7.51 -18.85
N ALA A 31 10.46 8.08 -17.69
CA ALA A 31 9.43 8.66 -16.84
C ALA A 31 8.74 9.86 -17.53
N LEU A 32 9.51 10.75 -18.15
CA LEU A 32 9.00 11.88 -18.94
C LEU A 32 8.16 11.40 -20.13
N ALA A 33 8.67 10.44 -20.93
CA ALA A 33 7.95 9.89 -22.07
C ALA A 33 6.63 9.24 -21.64
N ARG A 34 6.65 8.49 -20.53
CA ARG A 34 5.44 7.91 -19.94
C ARG A 34 4.46 8.99 -19.47
N ASP A 35 4.95 10.06 -18.84
CA ASP A 35 4.11 11.18 -18.37
C ASP A 35 3.41 11.86 -19.54
N VAL A 36 4.12 12.16 -20.63
CA VAL A 36 3.56 12.74 -21.86
C VAL A 36 2.50 11.80 -22.46
N ALA A 37 2.79 10.51 -22.56
CA ALA A 37 1.85 9.53 -23.07
C ALA A 37 0.59 9.45 -22.20
N LEU A 38 0.74 9.46 -20.88
CA LEU A 38 -0.38 9.43 -19.94
C LEU A 38 -1.22 10.71 -19.98
N ARG A 39 -0.60 11.88 -20.24
CA ARG A 39 -1.36 13.14 -20.47
C ARG A 39 -2.26 13.01 -21.70
N ALA A 40 -1.72 12.49 -22.81
CA ALA A 40 -2.49 12.26 -24.03
C ALA A 40 -3.62 11.23 -23.81
N LEU A 41 -3.30 10.09 -23.19
CA LEU A 41 -4.26 9.03 -22.90
C LEU A 41 -5.34 9.42 -21.87
N ALA A 42 -5.07 10.39 -21.01
CA ALA A 42 -6.02 10.91 -20.04
C ALA A 42 -7.00 11.93 -20.63
N VAL A 43 -6.78 12.40 -21.88
CA VAL A 43 -7.72 13.31 -22.54
C VAL A 43 -9.05 12.61 -22.74
N GLY A 44 -10.13 13.26 -22.34
CA GLY A 44 -11.49 12.70 -22.44
C GLY A 44 -11.85 11.61 -21.41
N ARG A 45 -10.88 11.11 -20.64
CA ARG A 45 -11.16 10.14 -19.57
C ARG A 45 -11.70 10.86 -18.33
N ARG A 46 -12.61 10.20 -17.63
CA ARG A 46 -13.18 10.67 -16.36
C ARG A 46 -13.16 9.52 -15.36
N ILE A 47 -12.98 9.84 -14.08
CA ILE A 47 -13.31 8.91 -13.01
C ILE A 47 -14.83 8.71 -13.10
N ASP A 48 -15.29 7.48 -12.94
CA ASP A 48 -16.70 7.09 -13.14
C ASP A 48 -17.64 8.04 -12.38
N ASP A 49 -18.61 8.59 -13.11
CA ASP A 49 -19.60 9.53 -12.58
C ASP A 49 -20.83 8.81 -11.97
N THR A 50 -20.95 7.47 -12.12
CA THR A 50 -22.02 6.70 -11.46
C THR A 50 -21.82 6.71 -9.94
N SER A 51 -22.91 6.67 -9.18
CA SER A 51 -22.89 6.29 -7.76
C SER A 51 -22.94 4.79 -7.70
N ASP A 52 -22.31 4.11 -6.85
CA ASP A 52 -22.37 2.65 -6.70
C ASP A 52 -21.00 1.94 -6.72
N TRP A 53 -19.97 2.65 -6.36
CA TRP A 53 -18.66 2.03 -6.35
C TRP A 53 -17.81 2.41 -5.12
N ILE A 54 -16.89 1.50 -4.79
CA ILE A 54 -15.79 1.72 -3.85
C ILE A 54 -14.49 1.49 -4.62
N ARG A 55 -13.57 2.46 -4.61
CA ARG A 55 -12.23 2.32 -5.14
C ARG A 55 -11.21 2.30 -4.01
N PHE A 56 -10.16 1.52 -4.18
CA PHE A 56 -9.12 1.33 -3.19
C PHE A 56 -7.75 1.80 -3.73
N PRO A 57 -7.49 3.12 -3.76
CA PRO A 57 -6.15 3.63 -4.06
C PRO A 57 -5.13 3.14 -3.03
N TYR A 58 -3.98 2.62 -3.51
CA TYR A 58 -2.94 2.20 -2.60
C TYR A 58 -1.56 2.71 -3.02
N TYR A 59 -0.71 2.89 -2.02
CA TYR A 59 0.63 3.44 -2.08
C TYR A 59 1.60 2.53 -1.31
N HIS A 60 2.92 2.77 -1.43
CA HIS A 60 3.92 2.10 -0.60
C HIS A 60 4.65 3.09 0.31
N HIS A 61 4.75 4.35 -0.11
CA HIS A 61 5.48 5.40 0.59
C HIS A 61 4.90 6.78 0.32
N VAL A 62 5.21 7.73 1.21
CA VAL A 62 5.10 9.17 0.97
C VAL A 62 6.34 9.82 1.55
N PHE A 63 7.35 10.07 0.72
CA PHE A 63 8.57 10.76 1.12
C PHE A 63 8.36 12.29 1.17
N ASP A 64 9.35 13.01 1.72
CA ASP A 64 9.23 14.45 1.95
C ASP A 64 8.98 15.24 0.66
N ASP A 65 9.63 14.88 -0.44
CA ASP A 65 9.44 15.49 -1.76
C ASP A 65 8.09 15.14 -2.43
N GLU A 66 7.37 14.13 -1.93
CA GLU A 66 6.06 13.71 -2.42
C GLU A 66 4.88 14.28 -1.63
N ARG A 67 5.09 14.80 -0.40
CA ARG A 67 4.01 15.21 0.53
C ARG A 67 3.01 16.18 -0.08
N THR A 68 3.51 17.20 -0.77
CA THR A 68 2.65 18.21 -1.42
C THR A 68 1.82 17.60 -2.56
N ALA A 69 2.40 16.70 -3.33
CA ALA A 69 1.69 16.04 -4.42
C ALA A 69 0.64 15.06 -3.87
N PHE A 70 0.98 14.30 -2.84
CA PHE A 70 0.05 13.39 -2.15
C PHE A 70 -1.17 14.14 -1.57
N ALA A 71 -0.93 15.25 -0.86
CA ALA A 71 -2.01 16.09 -0.35
C ALA A 71 -2.96 16.56 -1.48
N ARG A 72 -2.40 17.03 -2.61
CA ARG A 72 -3.18 17.43 -3.78
C ARG A 72 -3.94 16.28 -4.44
N GLN A 73 -3.42 15.05 -4.36
CA GLN A 73 -4.13 13.87 -4.85
C GLN A 73 -5.38 13.62 -4.01
N LEU A 74 -5.26 13.63 -2.67
CA LEU A 74 -6.41 13.46 -1.78
C LEU A 74 -7.47 14.55 -2.00
N ASP A 75 -7.04 15.83 -2.09
CA ASP A 75 -7.96 16.95 -2.40
C ASP A 75 -8.64 16.77 -3.78
N TYR A 76 -7.94 16.20 -4.76
CA TYR A 76 -8.51 15.90 -6.07
C TYR A 76 -9.53 14.76 -6.01
N LEU A 77 -9.22 13.68 -5.28
CA LEU A 77 -10.12 12.52 -5.11
C LEU A 77 -11.40 12.92 -4.33
N ALA A 78 -11.29 13.78 -3.32
CA ALA A 78 -12.43 14.32 -2.58
C ALA A 78 -13.47 15.03 -3.47
N GLY A 79 -13.06 15.49 -4.65
CA GLY A 79 -13.99 16.06 -5.65
C GLY A 79 -14.84 15.02 -6.40
N PHE A 80 -14.58 13.72 -6.22
CA PHE A 80 -15.28 12.63 -6.92
C PHE A 80 -16.02 11.69 -5.98
N GLY A 81 -15.62 11.58 -4.71
CA GLY A 81 -16.24 10.68 -3.76
C GLY A 81 -15.75 10.94 -2.33
N GLU A 82 -16.34 10.27 -1.38
CA GLU A 82 -16.02 10.36 0.03
C GLU A 82 -14.93 9.35 0.43
N PHE A 83 -14.14 9.69 1.43
CA PHE A 83 -13.20 8.75 2.01
C PHE A 83 -13.86 7.96 3.14
N ILE A 84 -13.73 6.64 3.08
CA ILE A 84 -14.21 5.72 4.12
C ILE A 84 -13.08 4.81 4.58
N SER A 85 -13.23 4.24 5.78
CA SER A 85 -12.29 3.24 6.29
C SER A 85 -12.43 1.91 5.53
N ILE A 86 -11.43 1.02 5.63
CA ILE A 86 -11.55 -0.31 5.06
C ILE A 86 -12.60 -1.15 5.79
N ASP A 87 -12.82 -0.91 7.07
CA ASP A 87 -13.88 -1.57 7.84
C ASP A 87 -15.25 -1.21 7.29
N ASP A 88 -15.51 0.09 7.03
CA ASP A 88 -16.77 0.56 6.45
C ASP A 88 -16.94 0.04 5.01
N ALA A 89 -15.87 0.07 4.21
CA ALA A 89 -15.88 -0.44 2.84
C ALA A 89 -16.23 -1.93 2.78
N VAL A 90 -15.61 -2.73 3.65
CA VAL A 90 -15.90 -4.18 3.74
C VAL A 90 -17.31 -4.43 4.26
N ALA A 91 -17.76 -3.68 5.27
CA ALA A 91 -19.13 -3.80 5.78
C ALA A 91 -20.19 -3.48 4.70
N LEU A 92 -19.94 -2.49 3.84
CA LEU A 92 -20.83 -2.20 2.69
C LEU A 92 -20.89 -3.38 1.71
N LEU A 93 -19.76 -4.02 1.39
CA LEU A 93 -19.72 -5.18 0.52
C LEU A 93 -20.38 -6.40 1.17
N GLU A 94 -20.12 -6.66 2.46
CA GLU A 94 -20.71 -7.78 3.22
C GLU A 94 -22.24 -7.64 3.39
N SER A 95 -22.74 -6.42 3.47
CA SER A 95 -24.20 -6.19 3.63
C SER A 95 -25.05 -6.70 2.45
N GLY A 96 -24.44 -6.85 1.27
CA GLY A 96 -25.15 -7.18 0.02
C GLY A 96 -26.14 -6.10 -0.43
N GLY A 97 -26.26 -5.01 0.32
CA GLY A 97 -27.13 -3.87 -0.01
C GLY A 97 -26.54 -2.99 -1.11
N ALA A 98 -27.36 -2.06 -1.61
CA ALA A 98 -26.89 -1.09 -2.60
C ALA A 98 -25.79 -0.20 -2.02
N ILE A 99 -24.73 0.02 -2.81
CA ILE A 99 -23.72 1.02 -2.53
C ILE A 99 -24.28 2.36 -3.05
N ASP A 100 -24.81 3.17 -2.13
CA ASP A 100 -25.36 4.49 -2.48
C ASP A 100 -24.28 5.56 -2.27
N GLY A 101 -23.42 5.73 -3.26
CA GLY A 101 -22.35 6.70 -3.20
C GLY A 101 -21.11 6.33 -4.01
N ARG A 102 -20.10 7.15 -3.88
CA ARG A 102 -18.77 6.99 -4.47
C ARG A 102 -17.75 7.10 -3.35
N TYR A 103 -17.01 6.01 -3.13
CA TYR A 103 -16.15 5.92 -1.97
C TYR A 103 -14.70 5.62 -2.36
N PHE A 104 -13.78 6.24 -1.64
CA PHE A 104 -12.36 5.92 -1.69
C PHE A 104 -11.90 5.37 -0.35
N CYS A 105 -11.21 4.22 -0.38
CA CYS A 105 -10.57 3.63 0.76
C CYS A 105 -9.04 3.59 0.52
N ILE A 106 -8.29 4.39 1.28
CA ILE A 106 -6.85 4.53 1.09
C ILE A 106 -6.11 3.42 1.84
N SER A 107 -5.07 2.85 1.19
CA SER A 107 -4.18 1.89 1.86
C SER A 107 -2.72 2.09 1.50
N PHE A 108 -1.85 1.50 2.33
CA PHE A 108 -0.39 1.48 2.16
C PHE A 108 0.11 0.08 2.40
N ASP A 109 1.06 -0.37 1.57
CA ASP A 109 1.68 -1.67 1.69
C ASP A 109 3.11 -1.54 2.28
N ASP A 110 3.73 -2.67 2.63
CA ASP A 110 5.09 -2.86 3.11
C ASP A 110 5.39 -2.38 4.55
N GLY A 111 4.70 -1.39 5.07
CA GLY A 111 4.97 -0.84 6.41
C GLY A 111 6.22 0.03 6.48
N LEU A 112 6.54 0.80 5.43
CA LEU A 112 7.68 1.72 5.41
C LEU A 112 7.49 2.90 6.38
N LYS A 113 8.57 3.33 7.01
CA LYS A 113 8.59 4.45 7.98
C LYS A 113 8.08 5.76 7.40
N SER A 114 8.26 6.00 6.10
CA SER A 114 7.73 7.17 5.38
C SER A 114 6.21 7.29 5.44
N CYS A 115 5.49 6.19 5.71
CA CYS A 115 4.04 6.23 5.93
C CYS A 115 3.67 6.99 7.21
N LEU A 116 4.46 6.82 8.28
CA LEU A 116 4.27 7.55 9.53
C LEU A 116 4.63 9.03 9.39
N THR A 117 5.80 9.31 8.79
CA THR A 117 6.35 10.67 8.75
C THR A 117 5.74 11.52 7.65
N GLY A 118 5.43 10.94 6.50
CA GLY A 118 4.89 11.61 5.32
C GLY A 118 3.38 11.53 5.18
N ALA A 119 2.79 10.32 5.20
CA ALA A 119 1.37 10.12 4.93
C ALA A 119 0.48 10.46 6.11
N LEU A 120 0.77 9.92 7.31
CA LEU A 120 -0.10 10.03 8.49
C LEU A 120 -0.51 11.47 8.85
N PRO A 121 0.41 12.49 8.87
CA PRO A 121 0.01 13.86 9.18
C PRO A 121 -1.02 14.42 8.19
N ILE A 122 -0.86 14.11 6.92
CA ILE A 122 -1.72 14.59 5.83
C ILE A 122 -3.10 13.92 5.89
N LEU A 123 -3.15 12.61 6.20
CA LEU A 123 -4.38 11.86 6.37
C LEU A 123 -5.15 12.34 7.61
N ALA A 124 -4.45 12.49 8.74
CA ALA A 124 -5.05 12.93 10.00
C ALA A 124 -5.63 14.34 9.91
N GLU A 125 -4.95 15.27 9.22
CA GLU A 125 -5.45 16.63 8.98
C GLU A 125 -6.77 16.63 8.20
N ARG A 126 -6.98 15.62 7.33
CA ARG A 126 -8.19 15.48 6.50
C ARG A 126 -9.24 14.55 7.09
N GLY A 127 -8.99 13.97 8.25
CA GLY A 127 -9.89 12.99 8.86
C GLY A 127 -10.02 11.69 8.07
N ILE A 128 -9.02 11.33 7.26
CA ILE A 128 -9.03 10.14 6.41
C ILE A 128 -8.46 8.96 7.19
N ALA A 129 -9.27 7.95 7.45
CA ALA A 129 -8.83 6.66 7.95
C ALA A 129 -8.23 5.85 6.79
N ALA A 130 -7.00 5.35 6.97
CA ALA A 130 -6.33 4.52 5.97
C ALA A 130 -5.87 3.19 6.57
N ALA A 131 -5.77 2.14 5.74
CA ALA A 131 -5.22 0.85 6.11
C ALA A 131 -3.71 0.80 5.80
N PHE A 132 -2.93 0.23 6.73
CA PHE A 132 -1.49 0.03 6.57
C PHE A 132 -1.17 -1.45 6.73
N TYR A 133 -0.86 -2.10 5.62
CA TYR A 133 -0.50 -3.51 5.59
C TYR A 133 0.99 -3.65 5.90
N VAL A 134 1.32 -4.26 7.03
CA VAL A 134 2.70 -4.37 7.53
C VAL A 134 3.24 -5.79 7.37
N VAL A 135 4.50 -5.88 6.99
CA VAL A 135 5.29 -7.13 6.99
C VAL A 135 5.84 -7.31 8.40
N THR A 136 5.32 -8.27 9.15
CA THR A 136 5.62 -8.33 10.60
C THR A 136 7.07 -8.66 10.93
N ALA A 137 7.78 -9.39 10.08
CA ALA A 137 9.22 -9.62 10.23
C ALA A 137 10.10 -8.40 9.91
N MET A 138 9.53 -7.38 9.24
CA MET A 138 10.25 -6.13 8.94
C MET A 138 10.01 -5.04 9.99
N ILE A 139 9.12 -5.24 10.94
CA ILE A 139 8.83 -4.24 11.97
C ILE A 139 10.11 -3.91 12.75
N GLY A 140 10.46 -2.62 12.79
CA GLY A 140 11.67 -2.10 13.41
C GLY A 140 12.95 -2.32 12.62
N ALA A 141 12.87 -2.93 11.44
CA ALA A 141 14.04 -3.17 10.60
C ALA A 141 14.55 -1.88 9.95
N THR A 142 15.85 -1.86 9.73
CA THR A 142 16.56 -0.86 8.92
C THR A 142 17.46 -1.61 7.94
N LEU A 143 17.15 -1.53 6.66
CA LEU A 143 17.90 -2.20 5.61
C LEU A 143 18.96 -1.26 5.02
N ALA A 144 20.19 -1.76 4.88
CA ALA A 144 21.30 -1.02 4.31
C ALA A 144 21.13 -0.78 2.80
N PRO A 145 21.86 0.19 2.21
CA PRO A 145 21.75 0.50 0.76
C PRO A 145 22.13 -0.68 -0.16
N ASP A 146 22.96 -1.59 0.29
CA ASP A 146 23.42 -2.77 -0.43
C ASP A 146 22.64 -4.04 -0.09
N ASP A 147 21.66 -3.95 0.79
CA ASP A 147 20.83 -5.08 1.18
C ASP A 147 20.07 -5.64 -0.03
N ALA A 148 20.20 -6.96 -0.26
CA ALA A 148 19.59 -7.63 -1.39
C ALA A 148 18.07 -7.69 -1.27
N ALA A 149 17.52 -7.84 -0.05
CA ALA A 149 16.09 -7.86 0.19
C ALA A 149 15.48 -6.48 -0.04
N ALA A 150 16.15 -5.39 0.41
CA ALA A 150 15.71 -4.03 0.15
C ALA A 150 15.52 -3.77 -1.35
N ARG A 151 16.42 -4.29 -2.18
CA ARG A 151 16.36 -4.12 -3.64
C ARG A 151 15.35 -5.02 -4.33
N ARG A 152 15.30 -6.29 -3.92
CA ARG A 152 14.46 -7.32 -4.57
C ARG A 152 13.00 -7.16 -4.20
N ASP A 153 12.73 -6.97 -2.91
CA ASP A 153 11.39 -7.10 -2.35
C ASP A 153 10.68 -5.74 -2.21
N PHE A 154 11.44 -4.68 -1.91
CA PHE A 154 10.89 -3.33 -1.68
C PHE A 154 11.29 -2.31 -2.75
N GLY A 155 11.96 -2.73 -3.81
CA GLY A 155 12.31 -1.84 -4.93
C GLY A 155 13.29 -0.73 -4.59
N PHE A 156 13.93 -0.78 -3.40
CA PHE A 156 14.85 0.24 -2.93
C PHE A 156 16.12 0.31 -3.80
N ARG A 157 16.48 1.52 -4.23
CA ARG A 157 17.65 1.83 -5.06
C ARG A 157 18.55 2.91 -4.43
N GLY A 158 18.41 3.14 -3.14
CA GLY A 158 19.24 4.09 -2.40
C GLY A 158 20.74 3.76 -2.50
N ARG A 159 21.58 4.81 -2.51
CA ARG A 159 23.04 4.67 -2.57
C ARG A 159 23.71 4.81 -1.20
N ARG A 160 23.19 5.74 -0.40
CA ARG A 160 23.83 6.20 0.84
C ARG A 160 22.86 6.31 2.01
N THR A 161 21.62 5.94 1.78
CA THR A 161 20.54 6.01 2.76
C THR A 161 20.03 4.61 3.05
N SER A 162 19.45 4.40 4.22
CA SER A 162 18.82 3.15 4.63
C SER A 162 17.30 3.19 4.37
N LEU A 163 16.70 2.03 4.22
CA LEU A 163 15.25 1.85 4.17
C LEU A 163 14.76 1.44 5.56
N GLU A 164 13.93 2.27 6.17
CA GLU A 164 13.37 2.03 7.49
C GLU A 164 11.92 1.59 7.44
N PHE A 165 11.56 0.70 8.36
CA PHE A 165 10.21 0.20 8.55
C PHE A 165 9.60 0.74 9.84
N LEU A 166 8.27 0.72 9.93
CA LEU A 166 7.51 1.05 11.13
C LEU A 166 7.97 0.17 12.30
N THR A 167 7.95 0.74 13.50
CA THR A 167 8.05 -0.02 14.75
C THR A 167 6.65 -0.36 15.27
N TRP A 168 6.54 -1.28 16.26
CA TRP A 168 5.26 -1.54 16.91
C TRP A 168 4.70 -0.31 17.64
N ASP A 169 5.58 0.55 18.19
CA ASP A 169 5.16 1.84 18.79
C ASP A 169 4.57 2.79 17.74
N ASP A 170 5.12 2.78 16.52
CA ASP A 170 4.55 3.52 15.40
C ASP A 170 3.18 2.98 15.03
N CYS A 171 3.03 1.67 14.88
CA CYS A 171 1.75 1.02 14.58
C CYS A 171 0.69 1.35 15.64
N ARG A 172 1.04 1.28 16.92
CA ARG A 172 0.15 1.70 18.02
C ARG A 172 -0.22 3.18 17.92
N THR A 173 0.72 4.03 17.58
CA THR A 173 0.48 5.47 17.40
C THR A 173 -0.46 5.75 16.25
N MET A 174 -0.29 5.04 15.13
CA MET A 174 -1.16 5.13 13.96
C MET A 174 -2.58 4.63 14.29
N ALA A 175 -2.70 3.50 14.98
CA ALA A 175 -3.99 2.95 15.42
C ALA A 175 -4.76 3.93 16.34
N ARG A 176 -4.08 4.55 17.32
CA ARG A 176 -4.68 5.60 18.17
C ARG A 176 -5.15 6.83 17.40
N LYS A 177 -4.66 7.05 16.19
CA LYS A 177 -5.10 8.12 15.29
C LYS A 177 -6.16 7.66 14.27
N GLY A 178 -6.76 6.50 14.48
CA GLY A 178 -7.82 5.97 13.63
C GLY A 178 -7.34 5.26 12.35
N MET A 179 -6.04 4.95 12.25
CA MET A 179 -5.54 4.13 11.15
C MET A 179 -5.72 2.64 11.45
N ILE A 180 -5.95 1.84 10.42
CA ILE A 180 -6.13 0.39 10.54
C ILE A 180 -4.80 -0.30 10.19
N ILE A 181 -4.32 -1.20 11.06
CA ILE A 181 -3.11 -1.98 10.80
C ILE A 181 -3.52 -3.36 10.28
N GLY A 182 -3.22 -3.62 9.02
CA GLY A 182 -3.49 -4.88 8.33
C GLY A 182 -2.23 -5.72 8.15
N SER A 183 -2.41 -6.97 7.73
CA SER A 183 -1.32 -7.93 7.52
C SER A 183 -0.83 -7.92 6.07
N HIS A 184 0.50 -7.91 5.89
CA HIS A 184 1.18 -8.12 4.62
C HIS A 184 2.10 -9.35 4.67
N CYS A 185 1.59 -10.46 5.21
CA CYS A 185 2.34 -11.66 5.60
C CYS A 185 3.37 -11.41 6.71
N ARG A 186 3.99 -12.52 7.15
CA ARG A 186 5.09 -12.46 8.10
C ARG A 186 6.39 -12.00 7.43
N ALA A 187 6.76 -12.59 6.28
CA ALA A 187 8.10 -12.48 5.70
C ALA A 187 8.16 -11.90 4.27
N HIS A 188 7.11 -11.24 3.76
CA HIS A 188 7.05 -10.67 2.40
C HIS A 188 7.39 -11.66 1.29
N VAL A 189 6.84 -12.87 1.38
CA VAL A 189 7.06 -13.96 0.41
C VAL A 189 5.92 -14.06 -0.60
N ARG A 190 6.22 -14.61 -1.78
CA ARG A 190 5.16 -15.02 -2.70
C ARG A 190 4.46 -16.25 -2.16
N LEU A 191 3.18 -16.14 -1.84
CA LEU A 191 2.40 -17.27 -1.35
C LEU A 191 2.27 -18.39 -2.39
N ALA A 192 2.31 -18.04 -3.69
CA ALA A 192 2.29 -19.02 -4.78
C ALA A 192 3.48 -19.99 -4.73
N ASP A 193 4.61 -19.58 -4.16
CA ASP A 193 5.81 -20.42 -4.01
C ASP A 193 5.74 -21.35 -2.79
N LEU A 194 4.67 -21.25 -1.99
CA LEU A 194 4.51 -21.99 -0.72
C LEU A 194 3.43 -23.06 -0.82
N GLY A 195 3.64 -24.16 -0.08
CA GLY A 195 2.57 -25.10 0.23
C GLY A 195 1.52 -24.49 1.18
N ALA A 196 0.29 -25.01 1.16
CA ALA A 196 -0.84 -24.45 1.91
C ALA A 196 -0.55 -24.29 3.43
N GLY A 197 0.13 -25.27 4.06
CA GLY A 197 0.47 -25.18 5.49
C GLY A 197 1.43 -24.04 5.81
N THR A 198 2.43 -23.80 4.96
CA THR A 198 3.37 -22.68 5.13
C THR A 198 2.68 -21.35 4.84
N ALA A 199 1.82 -21.30 3.81
CA ALA A 199 1.02 -20.11 3.52
C ALA A 199 0.10 -19.76 4.70
N MET A 200 -0.60 -20.76 5.29
CA MET A 200 -1.41 -20.58 6.50
C MET A 200 -0.60 -20.01 7.65
N ALA A 201 0.64 -20.48 7.88
CA ALA A 201 1.52 -19.97 8.93
C ALA A 201 1.89 -18.49 8.67
N GLU A 202 2.22 -18.10 7.43
CA GLU A 202 2.49 -16.70 7.07
C GLU A 202 1.32 -15.76 7.41
N LEU A 203 0.08 -16.20 7.17
CA LEU A 203 -1.13 -15.44 7.46
C LEU A 203 -1.42 -15.38 8.97
N SER A 204 -1.46 -16.55 9.63
CA SER A 204 -1.88 -16.68 11.03
C SER A 204 -0.86 -16.06 12.01
N GLU A 205 0.44 -16.28 11.78
CA GLU A 205 1.50 -15.70 12.63
C GLU A 205 1.55 -14.17 12.48
N SER A 206 1.36 -13.65 11.26
CA SER A 206 1.30 -12.21 11.03
C SER A 206 0.09 -11.58 11.74
N LYS A 207 -1.12 -12.15 11.58
CA LYS A 207 -2.33 -11.69 12.28
C LYS A 207 -2.13 -11.67 13.78
N ALA A 208 -1.70 -12.79 14.35
CA ALA A 208 -1.50 -12.93 15.80
C ALA A 208 -0.44 -11.94 16.34
N ALA A 209 0.62 -11.67 15.58
CA ALA A 209 1.62 -10.69 15.96
C ALA A 209 1.05 -9.27 15.99
N ILE A 210 0.30 -8.87 14.96
CA ILE A 210 -0.33 -7.53 14.88
C ILE A 210 -1.32 -7.36 16.04
N GLU A 211 -2.21 -8.31 16.25
CA GLU A 211 -3.22 -8.23 17.32
C GLU A 211 -2.60 -8.15 18.71
N ARG A 212 -1.56 -8.95 18.97
CA ARG A 212 -0.82 -8.93 20.24
C ARG A 212 -0.13 -7.59 20.47
N GLU A 213 0.55 -7.05 19.45
CA GLU A 213 1.41 -5.88 19.58
C GLU A 213 0.64 -4.55 19.49
N VAL A 214 -0.40 -4.50 18.66
CA VAL A 214 -1.21 -3.29 18.47
C VAL A 214 -2.35 -3.22 19.47
N GLY A 215 -2.86 -4.37 19.91
CA GLY A 215 -4.00 -4.48 20.83
C GLY A 215 -5.34 -4.20 20.15
N ALA A 216 -5.44 -4.39 18.84
CA ALA A 216 -6.64 -4.22 18.03
C ALA A 216 -6.76 -5.38 17.04
N GLU A 217 -7.98 -5.65 16.57
CA GLU A 217 -8.24 -6.68 15.56
C GLU A 217 -7.47 -6.38 14.27
N CYS A 218 -6.85 -7.43 13.68
CA CYS A 218 -6.28 -7.40 12.34
C CYS A 218 -7.24 -8.08 11.36
N GLY A 219 -8.24 -7.33 10.89
CA GLY A 219 -9.32 -7.86 10.03
C GLY A 219 -8.95 -7.96 8.55
N HIS A 220 -7.84 -7.36 8.09
CA HIS A 220 -7.57 -7.17 6.67
C HIS A 220 -6.20 -7.71 6.27
N PHE A 221 -6.19 -8.45 5.15
CA PHE A 221 -5.01 -9.09 4.61
C PHE A 221 -4.70 -8.60 3.19
N CYS A 222 -3.42 -8.42 2.90
CA CYS A 222 -2.90 -8.12 1.57
C CYS A 222 -1.71 -9.04 1.28
N PRO A 223 -1.78 -9.95 0.30
CA PRO A 223 -0.63 -10.76 -0.08
C PRO A 223 0.46 -9.90 -0.72
N PRO A 224 1.75 -10.14 -0.43
CA PRO A 224 2.86 -9.47 -1.09
C PRO A 224 2.81 -9.58 -2.60
N TYR A 225 3.26 -8.52 -3.30
CA TYR A 225 3.24 -8.34 -4.77
C TYR A 225 1.83 -8.25 -5.37
N GLY A 226 0.86 -9.00 -4.89
CA GLY A 226 -0.57 -8.81 -5.05
C GLY A 226 -1.21 -9.25 -6.37
N ILE A 227 -0.48 -9.88 -7.31
CA ILE A 227 -1.05 -10.35 -8.59
C ILE A 227 -1.57 -11.77 -8.43
N PRO A 228 -2.92 -11.98 -8.49
CA PRO A 228 -3.50 -13.32 -8.43
C PRO A 228 -2.95 -14.25 -9.51
N GLU A 229 -2.87 -15.52 -9.19
CA GLU A 229 -2.36 -16.63 -10.02
C GLU A 229 -0.87 -16.53 -10.42
N LYS A 230 -0.20 -15.48 -9.92
CA LYS A 230 1.24 -15.28 -10.08
C LYS A 230 1.96 -15.20 -8.74
N ASP A 231 1.47 -14.36 -7.85
CA ASP A 231 2.12 -14.09 -6.57
C ASP A 231 1.41 -14.81 -5.42
N PHE A 232 0.14 -15.16 -5.62
CA PHE A 232 -0.68 -15.97 -4.71
C PHE A 232 -1.82 -16.64 -5.51
N PHE A 233 -2.42 -17.70 -4.95
CA PHE A 233 -3.56 -18.38 -5.57
C PHE A 233 -4.86 -17.88 -4.92
N LEU A 234 -5.70 -17.19 -5.69
CA LEU A 234 -6.86 -16.50 -5.17
C LEU A 234 -7.83 -17.40 -4.40
N GLU A 235 -8.13 -18.59 -4.93
CA GLU A 235 -9.05 -19.55 -4.28
C GLU A 235 -8.42 -20.15 -3.01
N ARG A 236 -7.17 -20.63 -3.09
CA ARG A 236 -6.47 -21.23 -1.96
C ARG A 236 -6.25 -20.21 -0.85
N ASP A 237 -5.61 -19.09 -1.17
CA ASP A 237 -5.17 -18.12 -0.17
C ASP A 237 -6.33 -17.27 0.35
N GLY A 238 -7.39 -17.10 -0.47
CA GLY A 238 -8.66 -16.54 -0.03
C GLY A 238 -9.35 -17.42 1.00
N THR A 239 -9.34 -18.74 0.81
CA THR A 239 -9.86 -19.72 1.79
C THR A 239 -9.01 -19.66 3.07
N LEU A 240 -7.68 -19.73 2.96
CA LEU A 240 -6.78 -19.63 4.11
C LEU A 240 -6.97 -18.34 4.90
N ALA A 241 -7.17 -17.21 4.22
CA ALA A 241 -7.44 -15.93 4.86
C ALA A 241 -8.77 -15.95 5.65
N ARG A 242 -9.84 -16.54 5.07
CA ARG A 242 -11.12 -16.73 5.79
C ARG A 242 -10.96 -17.63 7.02
N GLU A 243 -10.27 -18.75 6.88
CA GLU A 243 -10.00 -19.70 7.97
C GLU A 243 -9.16 -19.07 9.08
N THR A 244 -8.25 -18.15 8.73
CA THR A 244 -7.46 -17.36 9.70
C THR A 244 -8.29 -16.29 10.41
N GLY A 245 -9.51 -16.00 9.93
CA GLY A 245 -10.40 -14.98 10.49
C GLY A 245 -10.13 -13.56 9.99
N TYR A 246 -9.57 -13.41 8.79
CA TYR A 246 -9.60 -12.12 8.11
C TYR A 246 -11.00 -11.87 7.51
N ARG A 247 -11.35 -10.60 7.37
CA ARG A 247 -12.62 -10.15 6.76
C ARG A 247 -12.45 -9.75 5.30
N SER A 248 -11.22 -9.49 4.86
CA SER A 248 -10.95 -9.15 3.47
C SER A 248 -9.56 -9.57 3.01
N LEU A 249 -9.43 -9.74 1.67
CA LEU A 249 -8.17 -9.92 0.98
C LEU A 249 -8.04 -8.87 -0.13
N ALA A 250 -6.99 -8.04 -0.02
CA ALA A 250 -6.70 -6.98 -0.98
C ALA A 250 -5.76 -7.49 -2.09
N THR A 251 -6.14 -7.30 -3.35
CA THR A 251 -5.35 -7.71 -4.52
C THR A 251 -4.66 -6.54 -5.20
N GLY A 252 -3.78 -6.81 -6.16
CA GLY A 252 -3.20 -5.83 -7.08
C GLY A 252 -3.99 -5.66 -8.38
N TRP A 253 -5.16 -6.30 -8.54
CA TRP A 253 -6.05 -6.04 -9.66
C TRP A 253 -6.67 -4.66 -9.55
N ARG A 254 -6.69 -3.94 -10.67
CA ARG A 254 -7.31 -2.63 -10.74
C ARG A 254 -8.82 -2.72 -10.92
N GLY A 255 -9.50 -1.66 -10.53
CA GLY A 255 -10.91 -1.48 -10.78
C GLY A 255 -11.70 -1.06 -9.54
N ALA A 256 -12.95 -0.76 -9.75
CA ALA A 256 -13.89 -0.47 -8.67
C ALA A 256 -14.51 -1.76 -8.13
N MET A 257 -14.88 -1.74 -6.86
CA MET A 257 -15.76 -2.73 -6.23
C MET A 257 -17.21 -2.22 -6.25
N ARG A 258 -18.14 -3.13 -6.45
CA ARG A 258 -19.57 -2.83 -6.55
C ARG A 258 -20.38 -3.76 -5.67
N GLN A 259 -21.67 -3.51 -5.59
CA GLN A 259 -22.60 -4.38 -4.87
C GLN A 259 -22.45 -5.85 -5.31
N GLY A 260 -22.31 -6.74 -4.33
CA GLY A 260 -22.18 -8.19 -4.55
C GLY A 260 -20.76 -8.67 -4.86
N ASP A 261 -19.79 -7.77 -4.98
CA ASP A 261 -18.38 -8.16 -5.09
C ASP A 261 -17.87 -8.75 -3.77
N ASP A 262 -17.02 -9.77 -3.88
CA ASP A 262 -16.44 -10.49 -2.74
C ASP A 262 -15.33 -9.67 -2.05
N PRO A 263 -15.42 -9.37 -0.74
CA PRO A 263 -14.37 -8.69 0.02
C PRO A 263 -13.02 -9.42 0.02
N PHE A 264 -12.99 -10.70 -0.33
CA PHE A 264 -11.75 -11.46 -0.48
C PHE A 264 -11.15 -11.36 -1.89
N ARG A 265 -11.62 -10.42 -2.69
CA ARG A 265 -11.14 -10.09 -4.03
C ARG A 265 -11.08 -8.57 -4.24
N LEU A 266 -10.73 -7.80 -3.19
CA LEU A 266 -10.69 -6.35 -3.29
C LEU A 266 -9.76 -5.90 -4.41
N ARG A 267 -10.29 -5.18 -5.38
CA ARG A 267 -9.52 -4.56 -6.45
C ARG A 267 -8.91 -3.26 -5.94
N ARG A 268 -7.63 -3.02 -6.26
CA ARG A 268 -6.92 -1.83 -5.78
C ARG A 268 -6.20 -1.13 -6.91
N ASP A 269 -6.16 0.19 -6.84
CA ASP A 269 -5.50 1.03 -7.82
C ASP A 269 -4.14 1.51 -7.28
N HIS A 270 -3.03 0.90 -7.75
CA HIS A 270 -1.68 1.35 -7.41
C HIS A 270 -1.46 2.77 -7.91
N LEU A 271 -1.11 3.67 -6.99
CA LEU A 271 -0.75 5.06 -7.25
C LEU A 271 0.65 5.36 -6.67
N ILE A 272 1.31 6.36 -7.22
CA ILE A 272 2.55 6.91 -6.67
C ILE A 272 2.25 8.30 -6.12
N ALA A 273 2.71 8.59 -4.91
CA ALA A 273 2.39 9.84 -4.21
C ALA A 273 2.83 11.11 -4.96
N GLY A 274 3.89 10.99 -5.77
CA GLY A 274 4.37 12.09 -6.62
C GLY A 274 3.57 12.33 -7.91
N TRP A 275 2.54 11.51 -8.23
CA TRP A 275 1.78 11.67 -9.48
C TRP A 275 0.86 12.89 -9.48
N GLY A 276 0.61 13.43 -10.71
CA GLY A 276 -0.33 14.52 -10.95
C GLY A 276 -1.74 14.02 -11.32
N LYS A 277 -2.68 14.95 -11.44
CA LYS A 277 -4.10 14.68 -11.72
C LYS A 277 -4.35 13.84 -12.98
N HIS A 278 -3.52 13.96 -14.02
CA HIS A 278 -3.71 13.24 -15.28
C HIS A 278 -3.42 11.74 -15.12
N GLN A 279 -2.40 11.36 -14.30
CA GLN A 279 -2.16 9.96 -13.98
C GLN A 279 -3.32 9.38 -13.17
N LEU A 280 -3.79 10.09 -12.14
CA LEU A 280 -4.94 9.65 -11.35
C LEU A 280 -6.16 9.45 -12.26
N ARG A 281 -6.48 10.44 -13.09
CA ARG A 281 -7.61 10.37 -14.02
C ARG A 281 -7.49 9.18 -14.96
N TYR A 282 -6.29 8.92 -15.50
CA TYR A 282 -6.08 7.77 -16.37
C TYR A 282 -6.31 6.45 -15.63
N PHE A 283 -5.61 6.24 -14.52
CA PHE A 283 -5.67 4.94 -13.83
C PHE A 283 -7.00 4.67 -13.12
N LEU A 284 -7.64 5.69 -12.56
CA LEU A 284 -8.94 5.54 -11.89
C LEU A 284 -10.13 5.58 -12.85
N SER A 285 -9.93 5.81 -14.14
CA SER A 285 -10.96 5.66 -15.17
C SER A 285 -10.96 4.28 -15.83
N LEU A 286 -10.04 3.40 -15.45
CA LEU A 286 -10.04 2.02 -15.90
C LEU A 286 -11.13 1.23 -15.17
N PRO A 287 -11.80 0.28 -15.86
CA PRO A 287 -12.85 -0.53 -15.27
C PRO A 287 -12.35 -1.44 -14.16
#